data_ff39b36117b4c894480f8380511f6dc8
#
_entry.id   ff39b36117b4c894480f8380511f6dc8
#
_cell.length_a   1.000
_cell.length_b   1.000
_cell.length_c   1.000
_cell.angle_alpha   90.00
_cell.angle_beta   90.00
_cell.angle_gamma   90.00
#
_symmetry.space_group_name_H-M   'P 1'
#
loop_
_entity.id
_entity.type
_entity.pdbx_description
1 polymer ?
#
loop_
_entity_poly.entity_id
_entity_poly.type
_entity_poly.pdbx_seq_one_letter_code
_entity_poly.pdbx_strand_id
1 'polypeptide(L)'
;MNNGLLLWTDDEIELLRGHILFLRSKGYEVVTASNGTDAIDLCRQQTFDLILLDEMMPGLTGLETLQCIKEIQPSTPVVMITKSEEEDIMNQAIGAKIADYLIKPVNPKQILLTLKKNIHSKDIVKEAAQSGYQQAFQQISVQMSECRSWADWMEVYKRLVHWELELAGSDSAMTELLAMQKEDADTQFAKYIKAHYLSWVTPRQADNISDRPLMSTDIFKKKVFPLFDCGEKVFLIVIDNFRFDQWRMVSRELGERFDISEEMYVSILPTATQYARNAIFSGLMPAAIAEMYPELWVDEDEEEGKNINESPLIQTQLDRYRRHSTFTYTKVNDSAGAERFVERLNDIRNN
;
A
#
# COMPACT_ATOMS: atom_id res chain seq x y z
N MET A 1 -15.43 23.97 20.39
CA MET A 1 -15.07 22.67 19.79
C MET A 1 -14.35 21.88 20.87
N ASN A 2 -14.76 20.64 21.12
CA ASN A 2 -14.05 19.73 22.04
C ASN A 2 -12.93 19.04 21.25
N ASN A 3 -11.67 19.31 21.61
CA ASN A 3 -10.49 18.76 20.93
C ASN A 3 -10.05 17.39 21.48
N GLY A 4 -10.78 16.86 22.45
CA GLY A 4 -10.56 15.54 23.03
C GLY A 4 -10.65 15.52 24.56
N LEU A 5 -10.96 14.34 25.09
CA LEU A 5 -11.04 14.05 26.52
C LEU A 5 -9.74 13.37 26.98
N LEU A 6 -9.04 14.00 27.90
CA LEU A 6 -7.76 13.56 28.43
C LEU A 6 -7.91 13.04 29.84
N LEU A 7 -7.17 11.98 30.19
CA LEU A 7 -6.89 11.63 31.57
C LEU A 7 -5.45 12.07 31.90
N TRP A 8 -5.26 12.78 33.01
CA TRP A 8 -3.94 13.11 33.52
C TRP A 8 -3.77 12.56 34.92
N THR A 9 -2.86 11.61 35.07
CA THR A 9 -2.56 10.94 36.33
C THR A 9 -1.17 11.33 36.82
N ASP A 10 -1.10 11.95 37.99
CA ASP A 10 0.14 12.41 38.62
C ASP A 10 -0.13 12.59 40.13
N ASP A 11 0.74 12.12 41.00
CA ASP A 11 0.55 12.23 42.47
C ASP A 11 0.64 13.70 42.92
N GLU A 12 1.32 14.54 42.17
CA GLU A 12 1.41 16.01 42.37
C GLU A 12 0.45 16.79 41.48
N ILE A 13 -0.66 16.20 41.05
CA ILE A 13 -1.60 16.78 40.03
C ILE A 13 -2.09 18.17 40.41
N GLU A 14 -2.22 18.48 41.70
CA GLU A 14 -2.62 19.78 42.18
C GLU A 14 -1.63 20.91 41.82
N LEU A 15 -0.34 20.58 41.67
CA LEU A 15 0.70 21.51 41.25
C LEU A 15 0.63 21.81 39.75
N LEU A 16 -0.06 20.96 38.98
CA LEU A 16 -0.19 21.04 37.54
C LEU A 16 -1.42 21.83 37.06
N ARG A 17 -2.14 22.52 37.98
CA ARG A 17 -3.35 23.31 37.65
C ARG A 17 -3.13 24.30 36.50
N GLY A 18 -1.96 24.95 36.44
CA GLY A 18 -1.62 25.86 35.35
C GLY A 18 -1.60 25.22 33.98
N HIS A 19 -1.07 23.98 33.89
CA HIS A 19 -1.01 23.17 32.67
C HIS A 19 -2.42 22.73 32.27
N ILE A 20 -3.22 22.28 33.24
CA ILE A 20 -4.61 21.84 33.01
C ILE A 20 -5.46 23.00 32.46
N LEU A 21 -5.34 24.19 33.06
CA LEU A 21 -6.03 25.40 32.57
C LEU A 21 -5.60 25.78 31.16
N PHE A 22 -4.30 25.66 30.86
CA PHE A 22 -3.79 25.88 29.52
C PHE A 22 -4.40 24.92 28.51
N LEU A 23 -4.44 23.62 28.80
CA LEU A 23 -5.05 22.61 27.92
C LEU A 23 -6.55 22.84 27.72
N ARG A 24 -7.28 23.19 28.79
CA ARG A 24 -8.69 23.55 28.71
C ARG A 24 -8.91 24.80 27.85
N SER A 25 -8.01 25.79 27.92
CA SER A 25 -8.07 26.97 27.02
C SER A 25 -7.84 26.62 25.55
N LYS A 26 -7.23 25.46 25.28
CA LYS A 26 -7.02 24.91 23.93
C LYS A 26 -8.14 23.96 23.50
N GLY A 27 -9.22 23.86 24.28
CA GLY A 27 -10.40 23.06 23.91
C GLY A 27 -10.34 21.59 24.33
N TYR A 28 -9.36 21.17 25.13
CA TYR A 28 -9.31 19.81 25.69
C TYR A 28 -10.08 19.77 27.00
N GLU A 29 -10.79 18.67 27.21
CA GLU A 29 -11.36 18.36 28.51
C GLU A 29 -10.36 17.48 29.27
N VAL A 30 -10.07 17.83 30.53
CA VAL A 30 -9.05 17.12 31.33
C VAL A 30 -9.68 16.59 32.59
N VAL A 31 -9.71 15.26 32.71
CA VAL A 31 -10.01 14.52 33.95
C VAL A 31 -8.69 14.21 34.64
N THR A 32 -8.67 14.28 35.97
CA THR A 32 -7.45 14.11 36.75
C THR A 32 -7.57 12.94 37.71
N ALA A 33 -6.47 12.24 37.93
CA ALA A 33 -6.32 11.22 38.95
C ALA A 33 -5.01 11.46 39.73
N SER A 34 -4.96 11.13 41.00
CA SER A 34 -3.77 11.32 41.84
C SER A 34 -2.97 10.03 42.06
N ASN A 35 -3.42 8.91 41.52
CA ASN A 35 -2.77 7.60 41.65
C ASN A 35 -3.22 6.66 40.52
N GLY A 36 -2.49 5.54 40.36
CA GLY A 36 -2.75 4.56 39.32
C GLY A 36 -4.09 3.81 39.49
N THR A 37 -4.53 3.54 40.70
CA THR A 37 -5.79 2.83 40.95
C THR A 37 -6.99 3.66 40.49
N ASP A 38 -7.04 4.94 40.84
CA ASP A 38 -8.10 5.84 40.41
C ASP A 38 -8.09 6.00 38.86
N ALA A 39 -6.91 6.04 38.25
CA ALA A 39 -6.79 6.10 36.79
C ALA A 39 -7.37 4.86 36.12
N ILE A 40 -7.10 3.66 36.63
CA ILE A 40 -7.65 2.40 36.12
C ILE A 40 -9.17 2.39 36.26
N ASP A 41 -9.70 2.82 37.41
CA ASP A 41 -11.15 2.86 37.65
C ASP A 41 -11.86 3.88 36.70
N LEU A 42 -11.25 5.02 36.42
CA LEU A 42 -11.74 5.96 35.45
C LEU A 42 -11.73 5.36 34.03
N CYS A 43 -10.68 4.61 33.65
CA CYS A 43 -10.62 3.93 32.37
C CYS A 43 -11.66 2.79 32.21
N ARG A 44 -12.15 2.22 33.32
CA ARG A 44 -13.28 1.27 33.28
C ARG A 44 -14.63 1.95 33.05
N GLN A 45 -14.76 3.21 33.47
CA GLN A 45 -16.02 3.96 33.41
C GLN A 45 -16.21 4.71 32.10
N GLN A 46 -15.13 5.21 31.49
CA GLN A 46 -15.18 5.98 30.25
C GLN A 46 -13.90 5.81 29.42
N THR A 47 -14.00 6.09 28.12
CA THR A 47 -12.85 6.08 27.21
C THR A 47 -12.23 7.48 27.11
N PHE A 48 -10.89 7.50 26.98
CA PHE A 48 -10.13 8.74 26.81
C PHE A 48 -9.47 8.77 25.43
N ASP A 49 -9.33 9.95 24.88
CA ASP A 49 -8.62 10.16 23.59
C ASP A 49 -7.10 10.06 23.76
N LEU A 50 -6.60 10.39 24.98
CA LEU A 50 -5.19 10.21 25.35
C LEU A 50 -5.05 10.25 26.88
N ILE A 51 -4.09 9.49 27.39
CA ILE A 51 -3.76 9.43 28.81
C ILE A 51 -2.34 9.96 29.01
N LEU A 52 -2.18 10.97 29.89
CA LEU A 52 -0.91 11.43 30.45
C LEU A 52 -0.68 10.73 31.76
N LEU A 53 0.40 9.98 31.90
CA LEU A 53 0.63 9.10 33.05
C LEU A 53 2.01 9.34 33.63
N ASP A 54 2.05 9.78 34.88
CA ASP A 54 3.32 9.89 35.62
C ASP A 54 3.88 8.49 35.92
N GLU A 55 5.17 8.37 35.82
CA GLU A 55 5.88 7.10 36.07
C GLU A 55 5.99 6.82 37.56
N MET A 56 6.33 7.84 38.37
CA MET A 56 6.63 7.69 39.79
C MET A 56 5.45 8.10 40.65
N MET A 57 4.58 7.14 40.94
CA MET A 57 3.40 7.37 41.82
C MET A 57 3.42 6.39 42.99
N PRO A 58 2.88 6.80 44.17
CA PRO A 58 2.74 5.90 45.29
C PRO A 58 1.69 4.80 45.01
N GLY A 59 1.99 3.58 45.41
CA GLY A 59 1.16 2.40 45.15
C GLY A 59 1.54 1.73 43.84
N LEU A 60 0.69 1.83 42.82
CA LEU A 60 1.00 1.32 41.47
C LEU A 60 1.91 2.32 40.76
N THR A 61 3.02 1.82 40.23
CA THR A 61 3.90 2.59 39.33
C THR A 61 3.20 2.92 38.02
N GLY A 62 3.72 3.91 37.30
CA GLY A 62 3.21 4.25 35.97
C GLY A 62 3.24 3.07 34.99
N LEU A 63 4.28 2.24 35.02
CA LEU A 63 4.37 1.04 34.16
C LEU A 63 3.34 -0.02 34.48
N GLU A 64 3.12 -0.31 35.79
CA GLU A 64 2.07 -1.26 36.23
C GLU A 64 0.67 -0.72 35.84
N THR A 65 0.44 0.57 36.04
CA THR A 65 -0.80 1.25 35.66
C THR A 65 -1.02 1.18 34.16
N LEU A 66 0.01 1.42 33.36
CA LEU A 66 -0.02 1.31 31.90
C LEU A 66 -0.45 -0.08 31.42
N GLN A 67 0.09 -1.14 32.00
CA GLN A 67 -0.27 -2.51 31.65
C GLN A 67 -1.78 -2.76 31.87
N CYS A 68 -2.28 -2.39 33.04
CA CYS A 68 -3.71 -2.52 33.35
C CYS A 68 -4.60 -1.66 32.41
N ILE A 69 -4.20 -0.44 32.11
CA ILE A 69 -4.93 0.43 31.18
C ILE A 69 -4.95 -0.19 29.78
N LYS A 70 -3.84 -0.75 29.29
CA LYS A 70 -3.76 -1.37 27.97
C LYS A 70 -4.60 -2.66 27.85
N GLU A 71 -4.86 -3.35 28.95
CA GLU A 71 -5.82 -4.46 28.97
C GLU A 71 -7.27 -3.98 28.83
N ILE A 72 -7.61 -2.82 29.40
CA ILE A 72 -8.96 -2.25 29.37
C ILE A 72 -9.21 -1.47 28.08
N GLN A 73 -8.27 -0.63 27.69
CA GLN A 73 -8.32 0.25 26.52
C GLN A 73 -7.07 0.09 25.63
N PRO A 74 -6.94 -0.97 24.84
CA PRO A 74 -5.73 -1.26 24.05
C PRO A 74 -5.36 -0.19 23.04
N SER A 75 -6.36 0.50 22.46
CA SER A 75 -6.18 1.50 21.40
C SER A 75 -5.91 2.91 21.93
N THR A 76 -6.20 3.21 23.19
CA THR A 76 -6.00 4.54 23.75
C THR A 76 -4.50 4.86 23.87
N PRO A 77 -4.01 5.95 23.25
CA PRO A 77 -2.61 6.34 23.37
C PRO A 77 -2.28 6.77 24.81
N VAL A 78 -1.18 6.26 25.33
CA VAL A 78 -0.66 6.61 26.66
C VAL A 78 0.69 7.29 26.48
N VAL A 79 0.85 8.44 27.06
CA VAL A 79 2.09 9.22 27.10
C VAL A 79 2.63 9.18 28.52
N MET A 80 3.82 8.60 28.68
CA MET A 80 4.49 8.56 29.98
C MET A 80 5.16 9.90 30.28
N ILE A 81 5.09 10.32 31.54
CA ILE A 81 5.77 11.49 32.07
C ILE A 81 6.78 11.01 33.13
N THR A 82 8.06 11.32 32.96
CA THR A 82 9.12 10.79 33.83
C THR A 82 10.11 11.85 34.25
N LYS A 83 10.76 11.66 35.38
CA LYS A 83 11.89 12.50 35.86
C LYS A 83 13.26 11.96 35.40
N SER A 84 13.29 10.74 34.88
CA SER A 84 14.55 10.02 34.56
C SER A 84 14.72 9.85 33.05
N GLU A 85 15.95 10.02 32.58
CA GLU A 85 16.39 9.64 31.24
C GLU A 85 16.97 8.21 31.21
N GLU A 86 16.66 7.38 32.20
CA GLU A 86 17.20 6.03 32.31
C GLU A 86 16.70 5.17 31.14
N GLU A 87 17.64 4.64 30.40
CA GLU A 87 17.41 3.89 29.15
C GLU A 87 16.59 2.63 29.39
N ASP A 88 16.73 1.99 30.55
CA ASP A 88 16.01 0.77 30.91
C ASP A 88 14.48 1.01 31.11
N ILE A 89 14.10 2.13 31.73
CA ILE A 89 12.71 2.49 31.94
C ILE A 89 12.05 2.85 30.62
N MET A 90 12.77 3.59 29.76
CA MET A 90 12.31 3.93 28.42
C MET A 90 12.11 2.68 27.56
N ASN A 91 13.02 1.72 27.62
CA ASN A 91 12.93 0.46 26.87
C ASN A 91 11.73 -0.40 27.35
N GLN A 92 11.47 -0.45 28.65
CA GLN A 92 10.30 -1.14 29.20
C GLN A 92 8.99 -0.47 28.79
N ALA A 93 8.92 0.86 28.83
CA ALA A 93 7.76 1.63 28.40
C ALA A 93 7.46 1.46 26.90
N ILE A 94 8.50 1.48 26.06
CA ILE A 94 8.40 1.17 24.62
C ILE A 94 7.90 -0.25 24.40
N GLY A 95 8.43 -1.23 25.13
CA GLY A 95 7.96 -2.63 25.13
C GLY A 95 6.48 -2.76 25.52
N ALA A 96 5.99 -1.92 26.42
CA ALA A 96 4.59 -1.82 26.83
C ALA A 96 3.71 -1.00 25.89
N LYS A 97 4.19 -0.61 24.70
CA LYS A 97 3.46 0.11 23.64
C LYS A 97 2.92 1.49 24.07
N ILE A 98 3.77 2.31 24.70
CA ILE A 98 3.45 3.74 24.88
C ILE A 98 3.40 4.46 23.54
N ALA A 99 2.63 5.53 23.49
CA ALA A 99 2.55 6.39 22.29
C ALA A 99 3.69 7.42 22.22
N ASP A 100 4.10 7.93 23.39
CA ASP A 100 5.19 8.91 23.51
C ASP A 100 5.65 9.00 24.98
N TYR A 101 6.72 9.74 25.25
CA TYR A 101 7.14 10.07 26.60
C TYR A 101 7.56 11.53 26.73
N LEU A 102 7.43 12.11 27.92
CA LEU A 102 7.80 13.47 28.25
C LEU A 102 8.67 13.50 29.50
N ILE A 103 9.70 14.33 29.51
CA ILE A 103 10.63 14.46 30.65
C ILE A 103 10.24 15.67 31.49
N LYS A 104 10.11 15.50 32.81
CA LYS A 104 9.88 16.60 33.75
C LYS A 104 11.14 17.48 33.87
N PRO A 105 11.03 18.83 33.91
CA PRO A 105 9.76 19.60 33.97
C PRO A 105 9.08 19.72 32.61
N VAL A 106 7.79 19.40 32.54
CA VAL A 106 7.01 19.40 31.28
C VAL A 106 6.61 20.81 30.90
N ASN A 107 6.87 21.20 29.66
CA ASN A 107 6.39 22.47 29.13
C ASN A 107 4.98 22.31 28.56
N PRO A 108 4.00 23.21 28.88
CA PRO A 108 2.64 23.14 28.33
C PRO A 108 2.58 23.09 26.80
N LYS A 109 3.51 23.76 26.10
CA LYS A 109 3.58 23.71 24.62
C LYS A 109 4.04 22.32 24.11
N GLN A 110 4.93 21.68 24.85
CA GLN A 110 5.41 20.33 24.52
C GLN A 110 4.27 19.29 24.69
N ILE A 111 3.52 19.38 25.80
CA ILE A 111 2.31 18.56 26.00
C ILE A 111 1.34 18.78 24.83
N LEU A 112 1.03 20.03 24.48
CA LEU A 112 0.12 20.33 23.38
C LEU A 112 0.59 19.76 22.04
N LEU A 113 1.89 19.76 21.77
CA LEU A 113 2.46 19.18 20.56
C LEU A 113 2.30 17.65 20.55
N THR A 114 2.58 17.00 21.67
CA THR A 114 2.38 15.55 21.85
C THR A 114 0.91 15.15 21.72
N LEU A 115 -0.02 15.94 22.26
CA LEU A 115 -1.46 15.71 22.08
C LEU A 115 -1.85 15.82 20.61
N LYS A 116 -1.43 16.86 19.91
CA LYS A 116 -1.71 17.02 18.48
C LYS A 116 -1.16 15.86 17.65
N LYS A 117 0.06 15.42 17.93
CA LYS A 117 0.71 14.28 17.26
C LYS A 117 -0.08 12.99 17.47
N ASN A 118 -0.59 12.72 18.68
CA ASN A 118 -1.18 11.42 19.00
C ASN A 118 -2.71 11.36 18.86
N ILE A 119 -3.43 12.49 18.99
CA ILE A 119 -4.88 12.56 18.84
C ILE A 119 -5.26 12.96 17.42
N HIS A 120 -4.61 14.02 16.87
CA HIS A 120 -5.01 14.65 15.62
C HIS A 120 -4.06 14.34 14.44
N SER A 121 -3.13 13.41 14.59
CA SER A 121 -2.19 13.08 13.51
C SER A 121 -2.91 12.67 12.22
N LYS A 122 -3.97 11.87 12.31
CA LYS A 122 -4.76 11.45 11.16
C LYS A 122 -5.46 12.62 10.47
N ASP A 123 -5.99 13.56 11.23
CA ASP A 123 -6.68 14.74 10.70
C ASP A 123 -5.69 15.71 10.06
N ILE A 124 -4.54 15.94 10.69
CA ILE A 124 -3.45 16.76 10.14
C ILE A 124 -2.92 16.16 8.83
N VAL A 125 -2.72 14.84 8.77
CA VAL A 125 -2.28 14.15 7.55
C VAL A 125 -3.35 14.28 6.46
N LYS A 126 -4.63 14.12 6.81
CA LYS A 126 -5.74 14.30 5.85
C LYS A 126 -5.83 15.73 5.31
N GLU A 127 -5.73 16.74 6.17
CA GLU A 127 -5.73 18.15 5.75
C GLU A 127 -4.54 18.45 4.84
N ALA A 128 -3.36 17.94 5.18
CA ALA A 128 -2.16 18.08 4.35
C ALA A 128 -2.31 17.40 2.99
N ALA A 129 -2.89 16.20 2.95
CA ALA A 129 -3.15 15.48 1.71
C ALA A 129 -4.18 16.22 0.83
N GLN A 130 -5.26 16.75 1.42
CA GLN A 130 -6.25 17.55 0.70
C GLN A 130 -5.66 18.82 0.09
N SER A 131 -4.86 19.57 0.86
CA SER A 131 -4.17 20.76 0.38
C SER A 131 -3.15 20.43 -0.70
N GLY A 132 -2.40 19.33 -0.53
CA GLY A 132 -1.43 18.84 -1.51
C GLY A 132 -2.10 18.46 -2.83
N TYR A 133 -3.23 17.75 -2.78
CA TYR A 133 -3.97 17.39 -3.97
C TYR A 133 -4.55 18.61 -4.70
N GLN A 134 -5.07 19.59 -3.97
CA GLN A 134 -5.57 20.81 -4.58
C GLN A 134 -4.51 21.51 -5.43
N GLN A 135 -3.25 21.53 -4.98
CA GLN A 135 -2.13 22.04 -5.77
C GLN A 135 -1.78 21.12 -6.95
N ALA A 136 -1.79 19.80 -6.73
CA ALA A 136 -1.47 18.82 -7.76
C ALA A 136 -2.53 18.73 -8.86
N PHE A 137 -3.79 19.00 -8.57
CA PHE A 137 -4.90 18.89 -9.51
C PHE A 137 -4.65 19.68 -10.81
N GLN A 138 -4.24 20.94 -10.72
CA GLN A 138 -3.94 21.75 -11.90
C GLN A 138 -2.74 21.21 -12.67
N GLN A 139 -1.69 20.77 -11.96
CA GLN A 139 -0.50 20.20 -12.59
C GLN A 139 -0.81 18.92 -13.35
N ILE A 140 -1.64 18.03 -12.77
CA ILE A 140 -2.07 16.79 -13.43
C ILE A 140 -2.92 17.11 -14.64
N SER A 141 -3.85 18.06 -14.55
CA SER A 141 -4.71 18.47 -15.68
C SER A 141 -3.90 19.05 -16.85
N VAL A 142 -2.89 19.87 -16.56
CA VAL A 142 -1.96 20.37 -17.58
C VAL A 142 -1.18 19.20 -18.19
N GLN A 143 -0.60 18.34 -17.38
CA GLN A 143 0.14 17.17 -17.84
C GLN A 143 -0.71 16.28 -18.75
N MET A 144 -1.99 16.01 -18.38
CA MET A 144 -2.92 15.26 -19.22
C MET A 144 -3.10 15.87 -20.62
N SER A 145 -3.22 17.20 -20.69
CA SER A 145 -3.38 17.90 -21.97
C SER A 145 -2.10 17.89 -22.84
N GLU A 146 -0.96 17.67 -22.23
CA GLU A 146 0.35 17.63 -22.88
C GLU A 146 0.83 16.21 -23.22
N CYS A 147 0.12 15.17 -22.76
CA CYS A 147 0.48 13.77 -23.01
C CYS A 147 0.51 13.47 -24.52
N ARG A 148 1.66 13.02 -25.01
CA ARG A 148 1.88 12.63 -26.41
C ARG A 148 2.40 11.21 -26.56
N SER A 149 3.02 10.66 -25.52
CA SER A 149 3.60 9.34 -25.50
C SER A 149 2.93 8.42 -24.50
N TRP A 150 3.16 7.13 -24.64
CA TRP A 150 2.81 6.13 -23.66
C TRP A 150 3.40 6.45 -22.28
N ALA A 151 4.66 6.88 -22.22
CA ALA A 151 5.35 7.19 -20.98
C ALA A 151 4.68 8.34 -20.22
N ASP A 152 4.21 9.37 -20.92
CA ASP A 152 3.51 10.50 -20.29
C ASP A 152 2.23 10.02 -19.58
N TRP A 153 1.45 9.16 -20.24
CA TRP A 153 0.24 8.59 -19.65
C TRP A 153 0.52 7.71 -18.43
N MET A 154 1.64 7.00 -18.40
CA MET A 154 2.03 6.21 -17.24
C MET A 154 2.35 7.08 -16.04
N GLU A 155 3.01 8.22 -16.24
CA GLU A 155 3.28 9.16 -15.16
C GLU A 155 1.99 9.83 -14.64
N VAL A 156 1.05 10.16 -15.50
CA VAL A 156 -0.29 10.63 -15.10
C VAL A 156 -0.98 9.56 -14.23
N TYR A 157 -1.02 8.32 -14.70
CA TYR A 157 -1.65 7.21 -13.99
C TYR A 157 -1.02 6.99 -12.60
N LYS A 158 0.30 6.96 -12.50
CA LYS A 158 1.02 6.82 -11.23
C LYS A 158 0.67 7.94 -10.24
N ARG A 159 0.56 9.18 -10.72
CA ARG A 159 0.18 10.34 -9.90
C ARG A 159 -1.26 10.24 -9.41
N LEU A 160 -2.19 9.83 -10.26
CA LEU A 160 -3.59 9.64 -9.88
C LEU A 160 -3.74 8.54 -8.83
N VAL A 161 -3.05 7.39 -8.99
CA VAL A 161 -3.03 6.32 -7.98
C VAL A 161 -2.36 6.77 -6.68
N HIS A 162 -1.29 7.56 -6.74
CA HIS A 162 -0.70 8.14 -5.54
C HIS A 162 -1.72 8.94 -4.73
N TRP A 163 -2.46 9.83 -5.37
CA TRP A 163 -3.46 10.65 -4.70
C TRP A 163 -4.68 9.84 -4.24
N GLU A 164 -5.03 8.78 -4.94
CA GLU A 164 -6.06 7.85 -4.49
C GLU A 164 -5.69 7.19 -3.16
N LEU A 165 -4.44 6.81 -2.98
CA LEU A 165 -3.93 6.25 -1.74
C LEU A 165 -3.81 7.30 -0.63
N GLU A 166 -3.32 8.50 -0.93
CA GLU A 166 -3.16 9.58 0.06
C GLU A 166 -4.51 10.12 0.55
N LEU A 167 -5.55 10.15 -0.29
CA LEU A 167 -6.89 10.57 0.06
C LEU A 167 -7.78 9.42 0.56
N ALA A 168 -7.27 8.19 0.60
CA ALA A 168 -8.03 7.04 1.05
C ALA A 168 -8.58 7.23 2.48
N GLY A 169 -9.89 6.96 2.64
CA GLY A 169 -10.58 7.12 3.93
C GLY A 169 -10.90 8.57 4.31
N SER A 170 -10.72 9.54 3.41
CA SER A 170 -11.26 10.89 3.56
C SER A 170 -12.54 11.02 2.77
N ASP A 171 -13.66 11.27 3.47
CA ASP A 171 -14.92 11.65 2.82
C ASP A 171 -14.90 13.16 2.59
N SER A 172 -14.36 13.59 1.46
CA SER A 172 -14.11 15.00 1.18
C SER A 172 -14.40 15.35 -0.28
N ALA A 173 -14.67 16.63 -0.54
CA ALA A 173 -14.79 17.19 -1.88
C ALA A 173 -13.55 16.89 -2.77
N MET A 174 -12.38 16.68 -2.17
CA MET A 174 -11.15 16.34 -2.90
C MET A 174 -11.19 14.92 -3.46
N THR A 175 -11.85 13.97 -2.76
CA THR A 175 -12.06 12.61 -3.25
C THR A 175 -12.98 12.59 -4.48
N GLU A 176 -14.06 13.39 -4.46
CA GLU A 176 -14.95 13.56 -5.61
C GLU A 176 -14.22 14.21 -6.79
N LEU A 177 -13.43 15.25 -6.52
CA LEU A 177 -12.64 15.93 -7.53
C LEU A 177 -11.61 14.98 -8.17
N LEU A 178 -10.96 14.12 -7.38
CA LEU A 178 -10.05 13.08 -7.89
C LEU A 178 -10.80 12.07 -8.76
N ALA A 179 -11.99 11.65 -8.35
CA ALA A 179 -12.80 10.72 -9.15
C ALA A 179 -13.14 11.31 -10.52
N MET A 180 -13.54 12.58 -10.57
CA MET A 180 -13.80 13.29 -11.84
C MET A 180 -12.52 13.40 -12.69
N GLN A 181 -11.39 13.70 -12.08
CA GLN A 181 -10.11 13.80 -12.81
C GLN A 181 -9.67 12.43 -13.36
N LYS A 182 -9.90 11.35 -12.62
CA LYS A 182 -9.65 9.97 -13.12
C LYS A 182 -10.53 9.62 -14.32
N GLU A 183 -11.82 9.95 -14.27
CA GLU A 183 -12.76 9.72 -15.38
C GLU A 183 -12.35 10.50 -16.64
N ASP A 184 -11.90 11.75 -16.48
CA ASP A 184 -11.38 12.53 -17.60
C ASP A 184 -10.07 11.93 -18.15
N ALA A 185 -9.16 11.49 -17.27
CA ALA A 185 -7.93 10.80 -17.67
C ALA A 185 -8.24 9.51 -18.46
N ASP A 186 -9.16 8.69 -17.98
CA ASP A 186 -9.60 7.46 -18.64
C ASP A 186 -10.17 7.74 -20.03
N THR A 187 -10.97 8.79 -20.15
CA THR A 187 -11.56 9.21 -21.42
C THR A 187 -10.48 9.66 -22.42
N GLN A 188 -9.51 10.44 -21.97
CA GLN A 188 -8.42 10.93 -22.84
C GLN A 188 -7.45 9.80 -23.19
N PHE A 189 -7.12 8.94 -22.23
CA PHE A 189 -6.28 7.76 -22.45
C PHE A 189 -6.93 6.78 -23.44
N ALA A 190 -8.24 6.54 -23.33
CA ALA A 190 -8.97 5.71 -24.28
C ALA A 190 -8.89 6.24 -25.72
N LYS A 191 -8.95 7.56 -25.91
CA LYS A 191 -8.74 8.19 -27.22
C LYS A 191 -7.31 7.99 -27.74
N TYR A 192 -6.31 8.12 -26.84
CA TYR A 192 -4.92 7.86 -27.15
C TYR A 192 -4.71 6.41 -27.58
N ILE A 193 -5.21 5.44 -26.80
CA ILE A 193 -5.14 4.01 -27.15
C ILE A 193 -5.81 3.73 -28.50
N LYS A 194 -7.01 4.25 -28.72
CA LYS A 194 -7.73 4.07 -29.99
C LYS A 194 -6.95 4.56 -31.19
N ALA A 195 -6.18 5.63 -31.04
CA ALA A 195 -5.37 6.20 -32.13
C ALA A 195 -4.09 5.38 -32.41
N HIS A 196 -3.50 4.73 -31.41
CA HIS A 196 -2.17 4.15 -31.51
C HIS A 196 -2.14 2.62 -31.50
N TYR A 197 -3.11 1.97 -30.83
CA TYR A 197 -3.08 0.53 -30.55
C TYR A 197 -2.88 -0.35 -31.78
N LEU A 198 -3.60 -0.06 -32.87
CA LEU A 198 -3.51 -0.86 -34.10
C LEU A 198 -2.09 -0.87 -34.67
N SER A 199 -1.38 0.27 -34.61
CA SER A 199 0.01 0.35 -35.06
C SER A 199 0.96 -0.48 -34.20
N TRP A 200 0.69 -0.62 -32.89
CA TRP A 200 1.52 -1.40 -31.97
C TRP A 200 1.40 -2.92 -32.15
N VAL A 201 0.23 -3.39 -32.60
CA VAL A 201 -0.03 -4.82 -32.76
C VAL A 201 0.13 -5.33 -34.20
N THR A 202 0.26 -4.43 -35.18
CA THR A 202 0.49 -4.81 -36.58
C THR A 202 1.97 -5.13 -36.81
N PRO A 203 2.36 -6.37 -37.18
CA PRO A 203 3.77 -6.81 -37.18
C PRO A 203 4.71 -5.95 -38.03
N ARG A 204 4.27 -5.50 -39.22
CA ARG A 204 5.09 -4.68 -40.10
C ARG A 204 5.30 -3.23 -39.63
N GLN A 205 4.46 -2.76 -38.72
CA GLN A 205 4.54 -1.40 -38.17
C GLN A 205 5.23 -1.39 -36.83
N ALA A 206 5.00 -2.40 -36.01
CA ALA A 206 5.50 -2.50 -34.65
C ALA A 206 7.03 -2.39 -34.52
N ASP A 207 7.77 -2.97 -35.47
CA ASP A 207 9.25 -2.96 -35.46
C ASP A 207 9.87 -1.60 -35.81
N ASN A 208 9.08 -0.68 -36.42
CA ASN A 208 9.54 0.64 -36.86
C ASN A 208 9.08 1.77 -35.93
N ILE A 209 8.34 1.48 -34.85
CA ILE A 209 7.85 2.51 -33.93
C ILE A 209 8.81 2.58 -32.75
N SER A 210 9.58 3.67 -32.67
CA SER A 210 10.55 3.92 -31.59
C SER A 210 9.91 4.07 -30.21
N ASP A 211 8.62 4.42 -30.15
CA ASP A 211 7.85 4.67 -28.92
C ASP A 211 6.74 3.62 -28.68
N ARG A 212 6.90 2.41 -29.23
CA ARG A 212 5.99 1.30 -28.96
C ARG A 212 6.16 0.81 -27.52
N PRO A 213 5.08 0.78 -26.72
CA PRO A 213 5.15 0.24 -25.37
C PRO A 213 5.49 -1.26 -25.35
N LEU A 214 5.98 -1.74 -24.23
CA LEU A 214 6.02 -3.17 -23.94
C LEU A 214 4.58 -3.70 -23.94
N MET A 215 4.34 -4.80 -24.64
CA MET A 215 3.02 -5.43 -24.73
C MET A 215 3.01 -6.81 -24.04
N SER A 216 1.82 -7.37 -23.77
CA SER A 216 1.67 -8.72 -23.20
C SER A 216 2.51 -9.75 -23.94
N THR A 217 2.56 -9.69 -25.28
CA THR A 217 3.33 -10.61 -26.13
C THR A 217 4.84 -10.47 -26.04
N ASP A 218 5.33 -9.37 -25.45
CA ASP A 218 6.77 -9.07 -25.38
C ASP A 218 7.43 -9.49 -24.07
N ILE A 219 6.63 -9.80 -23.04
CA ILE A 219 7.10 -10.00 -21.65
C ILE A 219 8.22 -11.04 -21.58
N PHE A 220 8.01 -12.24 -22.11
CA PHE A 220 9.05 -13.28 -22.08
C PHE A 220 10.28 -12.86 -22.88
N LYS A 221 10.07 -12.40 -24.11
CA LYS A 221 11.16 -12.04 -25.02
C LYS A 221 12.05 -10.92 -24.48
N LYS A 222 11.44 -9.90 -23.86
CA LYS A 222 12.17 -8.70 -23.44
C LYS A 222 12.56 -8.67 -21.97
N LYS A 223 11.89 -9.48 -21.11
CA LYS A 223 12.12 -9.44 -19.66
C LYS A 223 12.61 -10.76 -19.08
N VAL A 224 12.13 -11.90 -19.58
CA VAL A 224 12.49 -13.22 -19.02
C VAL A 224 13.71 -13.81 -19.74
N PHE A 225 13.70 -13.86 -21.06
CA PHE A 225 14.79 -14.48 -21.83
C PHE A 225 16.17 -13.84 -21.61
N PRO A 226 16.31 -12.51 -21.50
CA PRO A 226 17.62 -11.93 -21.19
C PRO A 226 18.21 -12.40 -19.87
N LEU A 227 17.39 -12.68 -18.86
CA LEU A 227 17.83 -13.22 -17.58
C LEU A 227 18.33 -14.68 -17.74
N PHE A 228 17.64 -15.48 -18.52
CA PHE A 228 18.10 -16.83 -18.86
C PHE A 228 19.43 -16.82 -19.62
N ASP A 229 19.61 -15.86 -20.51
CA ASP A 229 20.88 -15.70 -21.25
C ASP A 229 22.05 -15.34 -20.35
N CYS A 230 21.78 -14.67 -19.21
CA CYS A 230 22.76 -14.41 -18.16
C CYS A 230 22.94 -15.58 -17.19
N GLY A 231 22.21 -16.68 -17.35
CA GLY A 231 22.27 -17.86 -16.49
C GLY A 231 21.54 -17.71 -15.16
N GLU A 232 20.65 -16.76 -15.04
CA GLU A 232 19.88 -16.50 -13.82
C GLU A 232 18.69 -17.44 -13.68
N LYS A 233 18.36 -17.82 -12.42
CA LYS A 233 17.11 -18.49 -12.09
C LYS A 233 16.00 -17.45 -11.95
N VAL A 234 14.91 -17.67 -12.66
CA VAL A 234 13.80 -16.72 -12.74
C VAL A 234 12.52 -17.31 -12.16
N PHE A 235 11.90 -16.59 -11.23
CA PHE A 235 10.53 -16.83 -10.80
C PHE A 235 9.61 -15.79 -11.44
N LEU A 236 8.77 -16.23 -12.37
CA LEU A 236 7.73 -15.38 -12.95
C LEU A 236 6.42 -15.61 -12.19
N ILE A 237 5.98 -14.60 -11.44
CA ILE A 237 4.74 -14.62 -10.68
C ILE A 237 3.72 -13.74 -11.40
N VAL A 238 2.64 -14.34 -11.90
CA VAL A 238 1.53 -13.63 -12.54
C VAL A 238 0.36 -13.60 -11.57
N ILE A 239 0.02 -12.41 -11.08
CA ILE A 239 -1.12 -12.19 -10.19
C ILE A 239 -2.24 -11.56 -11.03
N ASP A 240 -3.28 -12.36 -11.29
CA ASP A 240 -4.42 -11.92 -12.07
C ASP A 240 -5.27 -10.91 -11.29
N ASN A 241 -5.83 -9.92 -11.98
CA ASN A 241 -6.67 -8.87 -11.41
C ASN A 241 -6.01 -8.08 -10.25
N PHE A 242 -4.69 -8.01 -10.22
CA PHE A 242 -3.94 -7.27 -9.22
C PHE A 242 -3.71 -5.84 -9.69
N ARG A 243 -4.34 -4.87 -9.00
CA ARG A 243 -4.29 -3.46 -9.40
C ARG A 243 -3.02 -2.78 -8.92
N PHE A 244 -2.68 -1.67 -9.57
CA PHE A 244 -1.47 -0.90 -9.25
C PHE A 244 -1.51 -0.25 -7.86
N ASP A 245 -2.68 0.17 -7.38
CA ASP A 245 -2.86 0.65 -6.01
C ASP A 245 -2.53 -0.43 -4.97
N GLN A 246 -2.97 -1.68 -5.20
CA GLN A 246 -2.65 -2.83 -4.37
C GLN A 246 -1.15 -3.13 -4.40
N TRP A 247 -0.53 -3.08 -5.60
CA TRP A 247 0.91 -3.22 -5.74
C TRP A 247 1.67 -2.17 -4.93
N ARG A 248 1.26 -0.90 -4.99
CA ARG A 248 1.91 0.19 -4.24
C ARG A 248 1.84 0.00 -2.72
N MET A 249 0.82 -0.69 -2.21
CA MET A 249 0.75 -1.07 -0.80
C MET A 249 1.73 -2.19 -0.46
N VAL A 250 1.73 -3.28 -1.24
CA VAL A 250 2.56 -4.46 -1.00
C VAL A 250 4.04 -4.19 -1.26
N SER A 251 4.36 -3.38 -2.28
CA SER A 251 5.75 -3.08 -2.66
C SER A 251 6.56 -2.40 -1.56
N ARG A 252 5.92 -1.70 -0.63
CA ARG A 252 6.60 -1.09 0.54
C ARG A 252 7.22 -2.15 1.44
N GLU A 253 6.48 -3.22 1.75
CA GLU A 253 6.97 -4.33 2.58
C GLU A 253 7.99 -5.19 1.84
N LEU A 254 7.77 -5.42 0.54
CA LEU A 254 8.71 -6.17 -0.29
C LEU A 254 10.05 -5.45 -0.45
N GLY A 255 10.05 -4.12 -0.53
CA GLY A 255 11.25 -3.30 -0.65
C GLY A 255 12.23 -3.39 0.53
N GLU A 256 11.78 -3.87 1.70
CA GLU A 256 12.65 -4.17 2.84
C GLU A 256 13.53 -5.41 2.61
N ARG A 257 13.18 -6.27 1.65
CA ARG A 257 13.83 -7.58 1.42
C ARG A 257 14.33 -7.78 0.00
N PHE A 258 13.83 -7.00 -0.96
CA PHE A 258 14.13 -7.14 -2.38
C PHE A 258 14.46 -5.79 -3.01
N ASP A 259 15.39 -5.78 -3.95
CA ASP A 259 15.57 -4.65 -4.85
C ASP A 259 14.45 -4.65 -5.89
N ILE A 260 13.64 -3.60 -5.92
CA ILE A 260 12.46 -3.52 -6.78
C ILE A 260 12.74 -2.58 -7.95
N SER A 261 12.55 -3.08 -9.16
CA SER A 261 12.46 -2.28 -10.38
C SER A 261 11.04 -2.37 -10.94
N GLU A 262 10.41 -1.23 -11.16
CA GLU A 262 9.01 -1.13 -11.59
C GLU A 262 8.91 -0.66 -13.03
N GLU A 263 8.26 -1.45 -13.86
CA GLU A 263 7.93 -1.09 -15.23
C GLU A 263 6.45 -1.38 -15.53
N MET A 264 5.88 -0.66 -16.47
CA MET A 264 4.52 -0.87 -16.95
C MET A 264 4.53 -1.37 -18.39
N TYR A 265 3.52 -2.15 -18.73
CA TYR A 265 3.28 -2.60 -20.11
C TYR A 265 1.81 -2.39 -20.50
N VAL A 266 1.53 -2.37 -21.79
CA VAL A 266 0.16 -2.34 -22.30
C VAL A 266 -0.33 -3.76 -22.49
N SER A 267 -1.42 -4.11 -21.81
CA SER A 267 -2.12 -5.36 -22.08
C SER A 267 -2.72 -5.35 -23.49
N ILE A 268 -2.77 -6.51 -24.13
CA ILE A 268 -3.52 -6.63 -25.38
C ILE A 268 -5.02 -6.37 -25.14
N LEU A 269 -5.72 -5.93 -26.18
CA LEU A 269 -7.17 -5.76 -26.14
C LEU A 269 -7.86 -6.91 -26.91
N PRO A 270 -8.95 -7.45 -26.35
CA PRO A 270 -9.50 -7.17 -25.03
C PRO A 270 -8.59 -7.66 -23.89
N THR A 271 -8.66 -6.98 -22.74
CA THR A 271 -7.84 -7.30 -21.56
C THR A 271 -8.35 -8.50 -20.77
N ALA A 272 -9.37 -9.19 -21.26
CA ALA A 272 -9.92 -10.37 -20.60
C ALA A 272 -8.84 -11.44 -20.37
N THR A 273 -8.91 -12.10 -19.23
CA THR A 273 -7.91 -13.05 -18.72
C THR A 273 -7.47 -14.07 -19.76
N GLN A 274 -8.44 -14.68 -20.46
CA GLN A 274 -8.18 -15.68 -21.49
C GLN A 274 -7.35 -15.19 -22.67
N TYR A 275 -7.44 -13.92 -23.04
CA TYR A 275 -6.65 -13.33 -24.11
C TYR A 275 -5.30 -12.83 -23.58
N ALA A 276 -5.32 -11.99 -22.54
CA ALA A 276 -4.13 -11.33 -22.04
C ALA A 276 -3.10 -12.30 -21.46
N ARG A 277 -3.53 -13.27 -20.65
CA ARG A 277 -2.60 -14.24 -20.05
C ARG A 277 -2.05 -15.21 -21.07
N ASN A 278 -2.90 -15.74 -21.97
CA ASN A 278 -2.42 -16.61 -23.04
C ASN A 278 -1.44 -15.88 -23.96
N ALA A 279 -1.62 -14.58 -24.19
CA ALA A 279 -0.66 -13.77 -24.94
C ALA A 279 0.67 -13.58 -24.22
N ILE A 280 0.69 -13.45 -22.88
CA ILE A 280 1.91 -13.42 -22.08
C ILE A 280 2.66 -14.75 -22.23
N PHE A 281 1.98 -15.88 -21.99
CA PHE A 281 2.59 -17.20 -21.94
C PHE A 281 2.98 -17.74 -23.31
N SER A 282 2.25 -17.39 -24.35
CA SER A 282 2.61 -17.79 -25.72
C SER A 282 3.55 -16.80 -26.42
N GLY A 283 3.56 -15.53 -26.04
CA GLY A 283 4.21 -14.45 -26.80
C GLY A 283 3.58 -14.20 -28.18
N LEU A 284 2.29 -14.52 -28.33
CA LEU A 284 1.52 -14.38 -29.56
C LEU A 284 0.21 -13.65 -29.30
N MET A 285 -0.33 -13.02 -30.33
CA MET A 285 -1.69 -12.51 -30.31
C MET A 285 -2.69 -13.67 -30.36
N PRO A 286 -3.91 -13.53 -29.78
CA PRO A 286 -4.92 -14.60 -29.74
C PRO A 286 -5.20 -15.27 -31.08
N ALA A 287 -5.37 -14.51 -32.15
CA ALA A 287 -5.60 -15.04 -33.48
C ALA A 287 -4.43 -15.93 -33.97
N ALA A 288 -3.20 -15.53 -33.65
CA ALA A 288 -2.02 -16.33 -34.02
C ALA A 288 -1.89 -17.59 -33.16
N ILE A 289 -2.37 -17.60 -31.89
CA ILE A 289 -2.43 -18.80 -31.07
C ILE A 289 -3.42 -19.78 -31.69
N ALA A 290 -4.63 -19.31 -32.02
CA ALA A 290 -5.67 -20.14 -32.62
C ALA A 290 -5.25 -20.73 -33.98
N GLU A 291 -4.49 -20.01 -34.78
CA GLU A 291 -3.98 -20.46 -36.09
C GLU A 291 -2.83 -21.47 -35.93
N MET A 292 -1.85 -21.20 -35.08
CA MET A 292 -0.64 -22.01 -34.96
C MET A 292 -0.80 -23.19 -34.02
N TYR A 293 -1.66 -23.11 -33.02
CA TYR A 293 -1.86 -24.08 -31.96
C TYR A 293 -3.34 -24.26 -31.64
N PRO A 294 -4.16 -24.68 -32.64
CA PRO A 294 -5.61 -24.79 -32.47
C PRO A 294 -6.01 -25.71 -31.30
N GLU A 295 -5.19 -26.70 -30.99
CA GLU A 295 -5.40 -27.64 -29.87
C GLU A 295 -5.17 -27.00 -28.49
N LEU A 296 -4.48 -25.85 -28.42
CA LEU A 296 -4.23 -25.10 -27.19
C LEU A 296 -5.15 -23.90 -27.03
N TRP A 297 -5.89 -23.55 -28.07
CA TRP A 297 -6.86 -22.46 -28.04
C TRP A 297 -8.23 -23.00 -27.63
N VAL A 298 -8.89 -22.24 -26.75
CA VAL A 298 -10.26 -22.55 -26.30
C VAL A 298 -11.14 -21.37 -26.70
N ASP A 299 -12.19 -21.66 -27.46
CA ASP A 299 -13.09 -20.63 -27.97
C ASP A 299 -13.96 -19.99 -26.87
N GLU A 300 -14.50 -18.83 -27.19
CA GLU A 300 -15.26 -18.01 -26.23
C GLU A 300 -16.56 -18.67 -25.77
N ASP A 301 -17.14 -19.50 -26.63
CA ASP A 301 -18.42 -20.22 -26.40
C ASP A 301 -18.25 -21.42 -25.46
N GLU A 302 -17.04 -21.86 -25.15
CA GLU A 302 -16.81 -22.94 -24.20
C GLU A 302 -16.87 -22.41 -22.76
N GLU A 303 -17.69 -23.06 -21.93
CA GLU A 303 -17.91 -22.61 -20.55
C GLU A 303 -16.70 -22.81 -19.63
N GLU A 304 -15.85 -23.81 -19.92
CA GLU A 304 -14.69 -24.16 -19.09
C GLU A 304 -13.39 -24.23 -19.90
N GLY A 305 -12.28 -24.07 -19.23
CA GLY A 305 -10.96 -24.42 -19.81
C GLY A 305 -10.18 -23.29 -20.47
N LYS A 306 -10.67 -22.05 -20.48
CA LYS A 306 -10.07 -20.93 -21.21
C LYS A 306 -8.60 -20.61 -20.86
N ASN A 307 -8.09 -21.05 -19.72
CA ASN A 307 -6.71 -20.84 -19.26
C ASN A 307 -6.08 -22.11 -18.68
N ILE A 308 -6.41 -23.29 -19.23
CA ILE A 308 -5.80 -24.57 -18.79
C ILE A 308 -4.49 -24.86 -19.52
N ASN A 309 -4.28 -24.27 -20.70
CA ASN A 309 -3.16 -24.56 -21.60
C ASN A 309 -1.98 -23.60 -21.41
N GLU A 310 -1.89 -22.86 -20.28
CA GLU A 310 -0.82 -21.89 -20.03
C GLU A 310 0.57 -22.54 -20.01
N SER A 311 0.74 -23.71 -19.38
CA SER A 311 2.00 -24.44 -19.36
C SER A 311 2.44 -24.93 -20.77
N PRO A 312 1.58 -25.59 -21.57
CA PRO A 312 1.90 -25.88 -22.97
C PRO A 312 2.23 -24.63 -23.82
N LEU A 313 1.55 -23.49 -23.61
CA LEU A 313 1.84 -22.24 -24.31
C LEU A 313 3.22 -21.69 -23.97
N ILE A 314 3.68 -21.82 -22.72
CA ILE A 314 5.06 -21.48 -22.35
C ILE A 314 6.04 -22.36 -23.11
N GLN A 315 5.79 -23.67 -23.16
CA GLN A 315 6.66 -24.62 -23.88
C GLN A 315 6.75 -24.25 -25.37
N THR A 316 5.62 -23.99 -26.03
CA THR A 316 5.63 -23.57 -27.46
C THR A 316 6.40 -22.28 -27.67
N GLN A 317 6.35 -21.34 -26.71
CA GLN A 317 7.12 -20.10 -26.77
C GLN A 317 8.62 -20.38 -26.65
N LEU A 318 9.04 -21.18 -25.68
CA LEU A 318 10.44 -21.58 -25.53
C LEU A 318 10.97 -22.29 -26.81
N ASP A 319 10.21 -23.20 -27.38
CA ASP A 319 10.58 -23.94 -28.59
C ASP A 319 10.75 -23.02 -29.81
N ARG A 320 9.83 -22.09 -30.03
CA ARG A 320 9.93 -21.07 -31.09
C ARG A 320 11.20 -20.21 -31.01
N TYR A 321 11.61 -19.89 -29.77
CA TYR A 321 12.83 -19.14 -29.53
C TYR A 321 14.07 -20.03 -29.36
N ARG A 322 13.95 -21.36 -29.59
CA ARG A 322 15.02 -22.39 -29.47
C ARG A 322 15.67 -22.35 -28.08
N ARG A 323 14.85 -22.20 -27.05
CA ARG A 323 15.27 -22.19 -25.64
C ARG A 323 15.04 -23.56 -25.04
N HIS A 324 16.12 -24.24 -24.59
CA HIS A 324 16.06 -25.57 -23.97
C HIS A 324 16.06 -25.48 -22.44
N SER A 325 15.43 -24.44 -21.90
CA SER A 325 15.32 -24.25 -20.45
C SER A 325 14.21 -25.13 -19.87
N THR A 326 14.51 -25.80 -18.76
CA THR A 326 13.49 -26.49 -17.97
C THR A 326 12.70 -25.46 -17.15
N PHE A 327 11.43 -25.68 -16.98
CA PHE A 327 10.59 -24.83 -16.12
C PHE A 327 9.56 -25.68 -15.37
N THR A 328 9.11 -25.14 -14.24
CA THR A 328 7.98 -25.69 -13.49
C THR A 328 6.84 -24.67 -13.50
N TYR A 329 5.65 -25.10 -13.84
CA TYR A 329 4.45 -24.29 -13.80
C TYR A 329 3.55 -24.70 -12.64
N THR A 330 3.06 -23.75 -11.87
CA THR A 330 2.11 -23.98 -10.77
C THR A 330 1.01 -22.93 -10.84
N LYS A 331 -0.24 -23.39 -10.83
CA LYS A 331 -1.41 -22.52 -10.75
C LYS A 331 -2.00 -22.61 -9.35
N VAL A 332 -2.17 -21.44 -8.70
CA VAL A 332 -2.73 -21.33 -7.36
C VAL A 332 -4.06 -20.63 -7.46
N ASN A 333 -5.15 -21.33 -7.15
CA ASN A 333 -6.51 -20.81 -7.25
C ASN A 333 -7.17 -20.58 -5.87
N ASP A 334 -6.61 -21.17 -4.81
CA ASP A 334 -7.16 -21.12 -3.45
C ASP A 334 -6.07 -21.13 -2.38
N SER A 335 -6.44 -20.92 -1.13
CA SER A 335 -5.52 -20.88 0.01
C SER A 335 -4.82 -22.23 0.24
N ALA A 336 -5.52 -23.36 0.05
CA ALA A 336 -4.92 -24.69 0.21
C ALA A 336 -3.87 -24.97 -0.90
N GLY A 337 -4.09 -24.45 -2.11
CA GLY A 337 -3.12 -24.46 -3.19
C GLY A 337 -1.88 -23.62 -2.87
N ALA A 338 -2.08 -22.47 -2.21
CA ALA A 338 -0.98 -21.62 -1.77
C ALA A 338 -0.11 -22.31 -0.70
N GLU A 339 -0.72 -22.94 0.29
CA GLU A 339 0.01 -23.70 1.32
C GLU A 339 0.85 -24.83 0.70
N ARG A 340 0.24 -25.67 -0.17
CA ARG A 340 0.96 -26.72 -0.90
C ARG A 340 2.10 -26.19 -1.78
N PHE A 341 1.91 -25.01 -2.37
CA PHE A 341 2.97 -24.37 -3.16
C PHE A 341 4.15 -23.96 -2.27
N VAL A 342 3.89 -23.36 -1.11
CA VAL A 342 4.93 -22.95 -0.15
C VAL A 342 5.71 -24.16 0.36
N GLU A 343 5.05 -25.27 0.69
CA GLU A 343 5.70 -26.52 1.12
C GLU A 343 6.66 -27.06 0.05
N ARG A 344 6.28 -26.96 -1.23
CA ARG A 344 7.08 -27.44 -2.38
C ARG A 344 8.13 -26.44 -2.88
N LEU A 345 8.18 -25.24 -2.31
CA LEU A 345 9.06 -24.18 -2.82
C LEU A 345 10.54 -24.59 -2.79
N ASN A 346 10.97 -25.34 -1.78
CA ASN A 346 12.34 -25.84 -1.67
C ASN A 346 12.70 -26.83 -2.80
N ASP A 347 11.75 -27.66 -3.22
CA ASP A 347 11.95 -28.62 -4.31
C ASP A 347 12.03 -27.88 -5.65
N ILE A 348 11.18 -26.89 -5.86
CA ILE A 348 11.16 -26.04 -7.08
C ILE A 348 12.46 -25.23 -7.20
N ARG A 349 13.01 -24.76 -6.08
CA ARG A 349 14.26 -23.98 -6.05
C ARG A 349 15.48 -24.79 -6.55
N ASN A 350 15.44 -26.10 -6.44
CA ASN A 350 16.54 -26.99 -6.80
C ASN A 350 16.51 -27.49 -8.27
N ASN A 351 15.41 -27.23 -8.97
CA ASN A 351 15.26 -27.44 -10.40
C ASN A 351 15.63 -26.18 -11.17
#